data_0710a93ca90ba8e796f10baa2ebb4126
#
_entry.id   0710a93ca90ba8e796f10baa2ebb4126
#
_cell.length_a   1.000
_cell.length_b   1.000
_cell.length_c   1.000
_cell.angle_alpha   90.00
_cell.angle_beta   90.00
_cell.angle_gamma   90.00
#
_symmetry.space_group_name_H-M   'P 1'
#
loop_
_entity.id
_entity.type
_entity.pdbx_description
1 polymer ?
#
loop_
_entity_poly.entity_id
_entity_poly.type
_entity_poly.pdbx_seq_one_letter_code
_entity_poly.pdbx_strand_id
1 'polypeptide(L)'
;MKPTVFAVLVMFIAITTAHAQQTPSNGSTKTQVPISGIDDAALAGSARASKLIGSTVYKGDASIGQIEDVLVDLDHATVTAVILSVGGFLGIGDKLVAVPVNQLKVGREARFTTDLTKEQLANAPAFDFGKLK
;
A
#
# COMPACT_ATOMS: atom_id res chain seq x y z
N MET A 1 -61.39 27.12 -64.95
CA MET A 1 -61.07 25.95 -64.13
C MET A 1 -60.21 26.45 -62.99
N LYS A 2 -60.65 26.34 -61.78
CA LYS A 2 -60.03 26.92 -60.60
C LYS A 2 -59.22 25.85 -59.89
N PRO A 3 -57.93 26.08 -59.52
CA PRO A 3 -57.27 25.24 -58.56
C PRO A 3 -57.51 25.79 -57.17
N THR A 4 -58.04 24.98 -56.34
CA THR A 4 -58.21 25.22 -54.88
C THR A 4 -56.85 25.22 -54.17
N VAL A 5 -56.59 26.35 -53.58
CA VAL A 5 -55.37 26.45 -52.71
C VAL A 5 -55.70 25.88 -51.37
N PHE A 6 -55.10 24.78 -51.01
CA PHE A 6 -55.10 24.24 -49.68
C PHE A 6 -53.96 24.89 -48.87
N ALA A 7 -54.31 25.78 -47.99
CA ALA A 7 -53.35 26.32 -46.99
C ALA A 7 -53.19 25.28 -45.90
N VAL A 8 -52.03 24.65 -45.89
CA VAL A 8 -51.60 23.80 -44.74
C VAL A 8 -50.93 24.69 -43.72
N LEU A 9 -51.63 24.95 -42.65
CA LEU A 9 -51.07 25.63 -41.47
C LEU A 9 -50.15 24.64 -40.74
N VAL A 10 -48.86 24.78 -40.91
CA VAL A 10 -47.87 24.04 -40.15
C VAL A 10 -47.64 24.76 -38.83
N MET A 11 -48.17 24.18 -37.77
CA MET A 11 -47.98 24.64 -36.42
C MET A 11 -46.62 24.17 -35.93
N PHE A 12 -45.63 25.06 -35.89
CA PHE A 12 -44.35 24.79 -35.26
C PHE A 12 -44.51 24.77 -33.76
N ILE A 13 -44.47 23.58 -33.17
CA ILE A 13 -44.32 23.43 -31.73
C ILE A 13 -42.82 23.55 -31.45
N ALA A 14 -42.43 24.71 -30.87
CA ALA A 14 -41.08 24.91 -30.39
C ALA A 14 -40.93 24.08 -29.09
N ILE A 15 -40.25 22.93 -29.21
CA ILE A 15 -39.79 22.19 -28.02
C ILE A 15 -38.52 22.88 -27.54
N THR A 16 -38.63 23.70 -26.54
CA THR A 16 -37.51 24.22 -25.80
C THR A 16 -36.93 23.07 -24.95
N THR A 17 -35.93 22.38 -25.46
CA THR A 17 -35.12 21.50 -24.64
C THR A 17 -34.26 22.34 -23.72
N ALA A 18 -34.64 22.41 -22.47
CA ALA A 18 -33.78 22.95 -21.42
C ALA A 18 -32.55 22.06 -21.29
N HIS A 19 -31.44 22.51 -21.86
CA HIS A 19 -30.13 21.93 -21.55
C HIS A 19 -29.78 22.29 -20.11
N ALA A 20 -29.98 21.37 -19.20
CA ALA A 20 -29.37 21.43 -17.90
C ALA A 20 -27.86 21.37 -18.11
N GLN A 21 -27.19 22.50 -18.00
CA GLN A 21 -25.73 22.53 -17.90
C GLN A 21 -25.35 21.84 -16.60
N GLN A 22 -24.93 20.59 -16.72
CA GLN A 22 -24.20 19.92 -15.66
C GLN A 22 -22.83 20.62 -15.54
N THR A 23 -22.70 21.50 -14.57
CA THR A 23 -21.40 21.94 -14.11
C THR A 23 -20.61 20.69 -13.71
N PRO A 24 -19.38 20.48 -14.23
CA PRO A 24 -18.54 19.41 -13.72
C PRO A 24 -18.19 19.75 -12.28
N SER A 25 -18.89 19.13 -11.35
CA SER A 25 -18.49 19.09 -9.97
C SER A 25 -17.14 18.39 -9.91
N ASN A 26 -16.09 19.19 -9.77
CA ASN A 26 -14.74 18.70 -9.53
C ASN A 26 -14.65 18.23 -8.08
N GLY A 27 -15.52 17.30 -7.72
CA GLY A 27 -15.44 16.52 -6.49
C GLY A 27 -14.38 15.47 -6.70
N SER A 28 -13.26 15.62 -6.00
CA SER A 28 -12.34 14.53 -5.75
C SER A 28 -13.17 13.36 -5.21
N THR A 29 -13.55 12.47 -6.10
CA THR A 29 -14.14 11.20 -5.71
C THR A 29 -13.02 10.45 -5.00
N LYS A 30 -12.94 10.61 -3.67
CA LYS A 30 -12.33 9.56 -2.86
C LYS A 30 -13.08 8.31 -3.26
N THR A 31 -12.42 7.47 -4.04
CA THR A 31 -12.92 6.14 -4.34
C THR A 31 -13.10 5.47 -2.99
N GLN A 32 -14.32 5.53 -2.46
CA GLN A 32 -14.69 4.70 -1.33
C GLN A 32 -14.65 3.28 -1.87
N VAL A 33 -13.58 2.58 -1.55
CA VAL A 33 -13.52 1.14 -1.73
C VAL A 33 -14.72 0.59 -0.96
N PRO A 34 -15.66 -0.10 -1.61
CA PRO A 34 -16.77 -0.70 -0.89
C PRO A 34 -16.19 -1.59 0.20
N ILE A 35 -16.68 -1.44 1.44
CA ILE A 35 -16.26 -2.27 2.58
C ILE A 35 -16.82 -3.70 2.43
N SER A 36 -17.02 -4.15 1.22
CA SER A 36 -17.54 -5.49 0.88
C SER A 36 -16.46 -6.56 0.91
N GLY A 37 -15.54 -6.45 1.86
CA GLY A 37 -14.46 -7.43 1.98
C GLY A 37 -13.41 -7.33 0.86
N ILE A 38 -12.18 -7.63 1.21
CA ILE A 38 -11.11 -7.80 0.24
C ILE A 38 -11.23 -9.24 -0.26
N ASP A 39 -11.23 -9.44 -1.58
CA ASP A 39 -11.23 -10.74 -2.21
C ASP A 39 -10.00 -11.56 -1.77
N ASP A 40 -10.20 -12.84 -1.48
CA ASP A 40 -9.12 -13.76 -1.09
C ASP A 40 -7.99 -13.80 -2.12
N ALA A 41 -8.33 -13.63 -3.41
CA ALA A 41 -7.34 -13.53 -4.48
C ALA A 41 -6.43 -12.29 -4.34
N ALA A 42 -6.96 -11.17 -3.86
CA ALA A 42 -6.20 -9.95 -3.61
C ALA A 42 -5.29 -10.08 -2.39
N LEU A 43 -5.56 -11.03 -1.49
CA LEU A 43 -4.73 -11.34 -0.33
C LEU A 43 -3.64 -12.37 -0.63
N ALA A 44 -3.64 -12.95 -1.82
CA ALA A 44 -2.62 -13.93 -2.22
C ALA A 44 -1.22 -13.32 -2.13
N GLY A 45 -0.33 -13.95 -1.38
CA GLY A 45 1.02 -13.45 -1.09
C GLY A 45 1.12 -12.45 0.07
N SER A 46 0.00 -12.06 0.67
CA SER A 46 0.02 -11.22 1.86
C SER A 46 0.46 -12.02 3.09
N ALA A 47 1.24 -11.36 3.97
CA ALA A 47 1.62 -11.91 5.25
C ALA A 47 0.99 -11.11 6.40
N ARG A 48 0.61 -11.78 7.46
CA ARG A 48 0.11 -11.12 8.66
C ARG A 48 1.25 -10.45 9.41
N ALA A 49 1.18 -9.13 9.64
CA ALA A 49 2.20 -8.39 10.39
C ALA A 49 2.50 -9.03 11.76
N SER A 50 1.45 -9.51 12.46
CA SER A 50 1.60 -10.22 13.75
C SER A 50 2.37 -11.55 13.66
N LYS A 51 2.54 -12.11 12.47
CA LYS A 51 3.37 -13.30 12.22
C LYS A 51 4.78 -12.95 11.78
N LEU A 52 4.98 -11.72 11.27
CA LEU A 52 6.30 -11.21 10.95
C LEU A 52 7.04 -10.81 12.21
N ILE A 53 6.38 -10.05 13.08
CA ILE A 53 6.96 -9.59 14.35
C ILE A 53 7.32 -10.79 15.22
N GLY A 54 8.53 -10.78 15.73
CA GLY A 54 9.11 -11.88 16.51
C GLY A 54 9.77 -12.97 15.67
N SER A 55 9.66 -12.94 14.33
CA SER A 55 10.30 -13.94 13.47
C SER A 55 11.80 -13.69 13.33
N THR A 56 12.55 -14.77 13.30
CA THR A 56 14.01 -14.71 13.09
C THR A 56 14.34 -14.51 11.61
N VAL A 57 15.30 -13.65 11.35
CA VAL A 57 15.85 -13.40 10.02
C VAL A 57 17.21 -14.10 9.88
N TYR A 58 17.41 -14.73 8.74
CA TYR A 58 18.61 -15.55 8.48
C TYR A 58 19.40 -15.02 7.27
N LYS A 59 20.69 -15.26 7.31
CA LYS A 59 21.56 -15.24 6.11
C LYS A 59 22.10 -16.65 5.90
N GLY A 60 21.60 -17.33 4.87
CA GLY A 60 21.82 -18.78 4.76
C GLY A 60 21.24 -19.49 5.99
N ASP A 61 22.07 -20.17 6.74
CA ASP A 61 21.68 -20.87 7.99
C ASP A 61 21.99 -20.08 9.26
N ALA A 62 22.66 -18.94 9.15
CA ALA A 62 23.02 -18.13 10.30
C ALA A 62 21.88 -17.15 10.65
N SER A 63 21.43 -17.19 11.90
CA SER A 63 20.53 -16.18 12.46
C SER A 63 21.27 -14.85 12.60
N ILE A 64 20.69 -13.77 12.06
CA ILE A 64 21.29 -12.43 12.10
C ILE A 64 20.52 -11.46 12.96
N GLY A 65 19.25 -11.71 13.23
CA GLY A 65 18.40 -10.86 14.03
C GLY A 65 16.96 -11.33 14.07
N GLN A 66 16.11 -10.54 14.71
CA GLN A 66 14.69 -10.82 14.86
C GLN A 66 13.89 -9.60 14.40
N ILE A 67 12.75 -9.82 13.78
CA ILE A 67 11.86 -8.72 13.38
C ILE A 67 11.18 -8.18 14.63
N GLU A 68 11.44 -6.91 14.95
CA GLU A 68 10.84 -6.21 16.08
C GLU A 68 9.57 -5.48 15.68
N ASP A 69 9.57 -4.84 14.49
CA ASP A 69 8.43 -4.08 14.01
C ASP A 69 8.45 -3.93 12.49
N VAL A 70 7.31 -3.46 11.93
CA VAL A 70 7.13 -3.19 10.50
C VAL A 70 6.63 -1.77 10.31
N LEU A 71 7.38 -0.95 9.60
CA LEU A 71 7.00 0.44 9.30
C LEU A 71 6.17 0.51 8.02
N VAL A 72 5.00 1.13 8.14
CA VAL A 72 4.05 1.32 7.05
C VAL A 72 3.91 2.80 6.75
N ASP A 73 4.10 3.17 5.49
CA ASP A 73 3.77 4.49 4.98
C ASP A 73 2.28 4.49 4.58
N LEU A 74 1.48 5.21 5.35
CA LEU A 74 0.03 5.28 5.14
C LEU A 74 -0.34 6.21 3.98
N ASP A 75 0.50 7.19 3.66
CA ASP A 75 0.25 8.12 2.55
C ASP A 75 0.42 7.43 1.19
N HIS A 76 1.40 6.53 1.11
CA HIS A 76 1.69 5.77 -0.11
C HIS A 76 1.18 4.32 -0.06
N ALA A 77 0.49 3.93 1.02
CA ALA A 77 -0.05 2.58 1.23
C ALA A 77 0.99 1.46 0.99
N THR A 78 2.20 1.63 1.53
CA THR A 78 3.31 0.70 1.33
C THR A 78 4.06 0.39 2.62
N VAL A 79 4.69 -0.79 2.67
CA VAL A 79 5.65 -1.12 3.73
C VAL A 79 7.00 -0.51 3.36
N THR A 80 7.49 0.37 4.21
CA THR A 80 8.74 1.10 3.97
C THR A 80 9.94 0.32 4.46
N ALA A 81 9.90 -0.17 5.68
CA ALA A 81 11.02 -0.84 6.31
C ALA A 81 10.55 -1.87 7.34
N VAL A 82 11.46 -2.74 7.70
CA VAL A 82 11.31 -3.67 8.81
C VAL A 82 12.38 -3.33 9.84
N ILE A 83 11.99 -3.26 11.09
CA ILE A 83 12.92 -3.03 12.21
C ILE A 83 13.44 -4.37 12.69
N LEU A 84 14.74 -4.56 12.59
CA LEU A 84 15.42 -5.74 13.10
C LEU A 84 16.09 -5.43 14.44
N SER A 85 15.85 -6.28 15.42
CA SER A 85 16.66 -6.38 16.63
C SER A 85 17.86 -7.27 16.35
N VAL A 86 19.05 -6.70 16.38
CA VAL A 86 20.29 -7.40 16.09
C VAL A 86 21.09 -7.47 17.37
N GLY A 87 21.09 -8.63 17.99
CA GLY A 87 21.75 -8.87 19.27
C GLY A 87 23.14 -9.54 19.16
N GLY A 88 23.83 -9.56 20.28
CA GLY A 88 25.04 -10.36 20.44
C GLY A 88 26.33 -9.74 19.91
N PHE A 89 26.39 -8.42 19.74
CA PHE A 89 27.65 -7.72 19.52
C PHE A 89 28.32 -7.38 20.86
N LEU A 90 29.41 -8.06 21.18
CA LEU A 90 30.33 -7.73 22.31
C LEU A 90 29.65 -7.53 23.68
N GLY A 91 28.53 -8.25 23.94
CA GLY A 91 27.83 -8.11 25.24
C GLY A 91 27.09 -6.79 25.41
N ILE A 92 27.00 -5.95 24.39
CA ILE A 92 26.15 -4.79 24.33
C ILE A 92 24.76 -5.23 23.86
N GLY A 93 23.69 -4.76 24.51
CA GLY A 93 22.31 -5.15 24.24
C GLY A 93 21.90 -5.06 22.76
N ASP A 94 20.70 -5.50 22.48
CA ASP A 94 20.19 -5.55 21.11
C ASP A 94 20.14 -4.16 20.46
N LYS A 95 20.60 -4.07 19.24
CA LYS A 95 20.54 -2.86 18.43
C LYS A 95 19.38 -2.95 17.45
N LEU A 96 18.54 -1.93 17.42
CA LEU A 96 17.49 -1.80 16.41
C LEU A 96 18.05 -1.19 15.15
N VAL A 97 17.73 -1.79 14.01
CA VAL A 97 18.15 -1.34 12.68
C VAL A 97 16.97 -1.36 11.73
N ALA A 98 16.73 -0.25 11.03
CA ALA A 98 15.71 -0.21 9.97
C ALA A 98 16.30 -0.77 8.68
N VAL A 99 15.66 -1.82 8.16
CA VAL A 99 16.03 -2.48 6.91
C VAL A 99 14.93 -2.28 5.89
N PRO A 100 15.22 -1.75 4.70
CA PRO A 100 14.21 -1.64 3.63
C PRO A 100 13.57 -2.99 3.34
N VAL A 101 12.27 -3.02 3.14
CA VAL A 101 11.52 -4.28 2.95
C VAL A 101 12.02 -5.12 1.77
N ASN A 102 12.54 -4.47 0.72
CA ASN A 102 13.10 -5.16 -0.45
C ASN A 102 14.41 -5.93 -0.18
N GLN A 103 15.04 -5.71 0.97
CA GLN A 103 16.20 -6.47 1.44
C GLN A 103 15.82 -7.75 2.18
N LEU A 104 14.53 -7.92 2.47
CA LEU A 104 14.00 -9.12 3.09
C LEU A 104 13.33 -10.01 2.05
N LYS A 105 13.58 -11.29 2.12
CA LYS A 105 12.97 -12.30 1.27
C LYS A 105 12.22 -13.30 2.14
N VAL A 106 11.06 -13.72 1.69
CA VAL A 106 10.32 -14.82 2.30
C VAL A 106 10.70 -16.09 1.57
N GLY A 107 11.43 -16.97 2.24
CA GLY A 107 11.82 -18.25 1.72
C GLY A 107 10.75 -19.33 1.93
N ARG A 108 11.12 -20.59 1.68
CA ARG A 108 10.27 -21.74 1.98
C ARG A 108 9.93 -21.79 3.48
N GLU A 109 8.77 -22.32 3.82
CA GLU A 109 8.30 -22.45 5.21
C GLU A 109 8.18 -21.13 5.99
N ALA A 110 7.88 -20.02 5.27
CA ALA A 110 7.80 -18.68 5.86
C ALA A 110 9.09 -18.25 6.58
N ARG A 111 10.24 -18.78 6.18
CA ARG A 111 11.54 -18.39 6.71
C ARG A 111 11.96 -17.04 6.10
N PHE A 112 12.27 -16.07 6.93
CA PHE A 112 12.76 -14.76 6.50
C PHE A 112 14.26 -14.81 6.31
N THR A 113 14.70 -14.36 5.14
CA THR A 113 16.13 -14.31 4.77
C THR A 113 16.51 -12.93 4.25
N THR A 114 17.79 -12.61 4.37
CA THR A 114 18.38 -11.40 3.79
C THR A 114 19.79 -11.70 3.29
N ASP A 115 20.25 -10.87 2.36
CA ASP A 115 21.65 -10.93 1.90
C ASP A 115 22.60 -10.06 2.76
N LEU A 116 22.04 -9.26 3.69
CA LEU A 116 22.82 -8.44 4.60
C LEU A 116 23.60 -9.30 5.59
N THR A 117 24.81 -8.87 5.91
CA THR A 117 25.63 -9.52 6.94
C THR A 117 25.38 -8.92 8.32
N LYS A 118 25.72 -9.68 9.35
CA LYS A 118 25.63 -9.20 10.73
C LYS A 118 26.51 -7.96 10.95
N GLU A 119 27.68 -7.91 10.31
CA GLU A 119 28.58 -6.77 10.37
C GLU A 119 28.00 -5.53 9.68
N GLN A 120 27.31 -5.69 8.55
CA GLN A 120 26.63 -4.59 7.88
C GLN A 120 25.53 -4.01 8.76
N LEU A 121 24.74 -4.85 9.41
CA LEU A 121 23.71 -4.42 10.35
C LEU A 121 24.30 -3.77 11.60
N ALA A 122 25.43 -4.29 12.09
CA ALA A 122 26.12 -3.68 13.23
C ALA A 122 26.64 -2.27 12.93
N ASN A 123 27.12 -2.05 11.72
CA ASN A 123 27.63 -0.75 11.26
C ASN A 123 26.51 0.20 10.78
N ALA A 124 25.30 -0.29 10.58
CA ALA A 124 24.15 0.53 10.22
C ALA A 124 23.79 1.49 11.38
N PRO A 125 23.20 2.65 11.09
CA PRO A 125 22.74 3.54 12.14
C PRO A 125 21.67 2.86 13.00
N ALA A 126 21.72 3.10 14.31
CA ALA A 126 20.68 2.62 15.22
C ALA A 126 19.36 3.32 14.90
N PHE A 127 18.28 2.54 14.88
CA PHE A 127 16.94 3.05 14.72
C PHE A 127 16.35 3.46 16.06
N ASP A 128 15.62 4.57 16.07
CA ASP A 128 14.96 5.12 17.23
C ASP A 128 13.51 5.46 16.91
N PHE A 129 12.58 4.78 17.56
CA PHE A 129 11.14 5.02 17.40
C PHE A 129 10.73 6.46 17.76
N GLY A 130 11.46 7.12 18.65
CA GLY A 130 11.20 8.50 19.03
C GLY A 130 11.35 9.51 17.89
N LYS A 131 11.98 9.12 16.79
CA LYS A 131 12.12 9.95 15.58
C LYS A 131 10.96 9.81 14.60
N LEU A 132 10.06 8.85 14.80
CA LEU A 132 8.83 8.74 14.05
C LEU A 132 7.82 9.77 14.58
N LYS A 133 7.25 10.55 13.66
CA LYS A 133 6.20 11.53 14.00
C LYS A 133 4.83 10.95 13.74
#